data_fc7e26c2543ebfbea1fbfa2114dbd8c0
#
_entry.id   fc7e26c2543ebfbea1fbfa2114dbd8c0
#
_cell.length_a   1.000
_cell.length_b   1.000
_cell.length_c   1.000
_cell.angle_alpha   90.00
_cell.angle_beta   90.00
_cell.angle_gamma   90.00
#
_symmetry.space_group_name_H-M   'P 1'
#
loop_
_entity.id
_entity.type
_entity.pdbx_description
1 polymer ?
#
loop_
_entity_poly.entity_id
_entity_poly.type
_entity_poly.pdbx_seq_one_letter_code
_entity_poly.pdbx_strand_id
1 'polypeptide(L)'
;HYGVFYPMQTFSKTREVDFRSVPCFIEASDSEAMAVIKAMAQQVCDTVQEADSHKRERLHLAAVFANNFTNHCYRLAEQILEAENLDFKLFLPLIAETANKVQTMQPKDAQTGPMVRYDVNVMNKQMNMLTDERMREIYRLMAESIHADYTPTPTNSTNL
;
A
#
# COMPACT_ATOMS: atom_id res chain seq x y z
N HIS A 1 31.07 -12.31 -10.90
CA HIS A 1 29.90 -12.68 -10.07
C HIS A 1 29.29 -11.42 -9.46
N TYR A 2 27.99 -11.26 -9.52
CA TYR A 2 27.25 -10.17 -8.90
C TYR A 2 25.84 -10.63 -8.55
N GLY A 3 25.16 -9.87 -7.69
CA GLY A 3 23.79 -10.16 -7.33
C GLY A 3 23.12 -9.01 -6.62
N VAL A 4 21.84 -9.20 -6.32
CA VAL A 4 20.97 -8.24 -5.66
C VAL A 4 20.51 -8.80 -4.33
N PHE A 5 20.59 -7.98 -3.30
CA PHE A 5 19.98 -8.18 -2.00
C PHE A 5 18.98 -7.04 -1.79
N TYR A 6 17.69 -7.33 -1.86
CA TYR A 6 16.61 -6.33 -1.87
C TYR A 6 15.65 -6.55 -0.69
N PRO A 7 15.89 -5.93 0.47
CA PRO A 7 14.94 -5.96 1.58
C PRO A 7 13.74 -5.09 1.28
N MET A 8 12.53 -5.65 1.43
CA MET A 8 11.27 -4.95 1.20
C MET A 8 10.83 -4.22 2.46
N GLN A 9 11.39 -3.04 2.68
CA GLN A 9 11.08 -2.22 3.84
C GLN A 9 11.32 -0.74 3.55
N THR A 10 10.67 0.13 4.31
CA THR A 10 10.98 1.56 4.37
C THR A 10 12.01 1.80 5.47
N PHE A 11 13.08 2.54 5.16
CA PHE A 11 14.17 2.80 6.07
C PHE A 11 14.22 4.27 6.48
N SER A 12 14.37 4.53 7.76
CA SER A 12 14.61 5.85 8.32
C SER A 12 15.92 5.85 9.13
N LYS A 13 16.69 6.92 9.05
CA LYS A 13 18.00 7.01 9.73
C LYS A 13 17.93 6.85 11.26
N THR A 14 16.77 7.14 11.84
CA THR A 14 16.54 7.21 13.29
C THR A 14 15.78 6.02 13.86
N ARG A 15 15.39 5.04 13.03
CA ARG A 15 14.64 3.86 13.48
C ARG A 15 15.45 2.59 13.22
N GLU A 16 15.61 1.81 14.26
CA GLU A 16 16.12 0.44 14.13
C GLU A 16 15.06 -0.44 13.46
N VAL A 17 15.52 -1.31 12.57
CA VAL A 17 14.69 -2.25 11.83
C VAL A 17 15.09 -3.66 12.23
N ASP A 18 14.12 -4.44 12.70
CA ASP A 18 14.29 -5.86 12.88
C ASP A 18 14.25 -6.56 11.49
N PHE A 19 15.42 -6.85 10.94
CA PHE A 19 15.56 -7.50 9.65
C PHE A 19 14.96 -8.91 9.60
N ARG A 20 14.78 -9.59 10.75
CA ARG A 20 14.13 -10.90 10.81
C ARG A 20 12.72 -10.86 10.22
N SER A 21 11.99 -9.80 10.51
CA SER A 21 10.62 -9.59 10.02
C SER A 21 10.54 -9.08 8.58
N VAL A 22 11.68 -8.67 7.96
CA VAL A 22 11.70 -8.06 6.63
C VAL A 22 11.85 -9.12 5.54
N PRO A 23 10.90 -9.27 4.60
CA PRO A 23 11.09 -10.10 3.42
C PRO A 23 12.25 -9.57 2.57
N CYS A 24 13.15 -10.47 2.14
CA CYS A 24 14.25 -10.14 1.27
C CYS A 24 14.13 -10.86 -0.07
N PHE A 25 14.28 -10.11 -1.16
CA PHE A 25 14.29 -10.65 -2.52
C PHE A 25 15.70 -10.63 -3.07
N ILE A 26 16.12 -11.76 -3.66
CA ILE A 26 17.49 -11.97 -4.13
C ILE A 26 17.52 -12.34 -5.61
N GLU A 27 18.59 -11.93 -6.30
CA GLU A 27 18.92 -12.32 -7.66
C GLU A 27 20.44 -12.42 -7.78
N ALA A 28 20.94 -13.27 -8.66
CA ALA A 28 22.37 -13.39 -8.90
C ALA A 28 22.67 -13.74 -10.36
N SER A 29 23.89 -13.42 -10.80
CA SER A 29 24.38 -13.68 -12.15
C SER A 29 24.57 -15.17 -12.49
N ASP A 30 24.73 -15.99 -11.46
CA ASP A 30 25.03 -17.42 -11.58
C ASP A 30 24.75 -18.16 -10.25
N SER A 31 24.85 -19.47 -10.29
CA SER A 31 24.53 -20.34 -9.15
C SER A 31 25.48 -20.18 -7.96
N GLU A 32 26.75 -19.85 -8.19
CA GLU A 32 27.74 -19.65 -7.13
C GLU A 32 27.42 -18.36 -6.36
N ALA A 33 27.20 -17.25 -7.08
CA ALA A 33 26.76 -15.99 -6.50
C ALA A 33 25.39 -16.11 -5.79
N MET A 34 24.46 -16.92 -6.36
CA MET A 34 23.16 -17.18 -5.74
C MET A 34 23.32 -17.89 -4.40
N ALA A 35 24.18 -18.91 -4.30
CA ALA A 35 24.41 -19.64 -3.07
C ALA A 35 24.96 -18.72 -1.97
N VAL A 36 25.89 -17.83 -2.31
CA VAL A 36 26.48 -16.87 -1.36
C VAL A 36 25.45 -15.86 -0.88
N ILE A 37 24.73 -15.23 -1.80
CA ILE A 37 23.71 -14.20 -1.48
C ILE A 37 22.57 -14.79 -0.65
N LYS A 38 22.13 -16.01 -0.97
CA LYS A 38 21.07 -16.70 -0.24
C LYS A 38 21.49 -17.02 1.19
N ALA A 39 22.72 -17.53 1.37
CA ALA A 39 23.26 -17.80 2.69
C ALA A 39 23.39 -16.52 3.54
N MET A 40 23.83 -15.41 2.95
CA MET A 40 23.85 -14.09 3.63
C MET A 40 22.45 -13.63 4.02
N ALA A 41 21.50 -13.67 3.09
CA ALA A 41 20.13 -13.21 3.31
C ALA A 41 19.46 -13.97 4.45
N GLN A 42 19.63 -15.30 4.50
CA GLN A 42 19.05 -16.17 5.53
C GLN A 42 19.65 -15.95 6.93
N GLN A 43 20.83 -15.32 7.05
CA GLN A 43 21.38 -14.96 8.35
C GLN A 43 20.63 -13.76 8.99
N VAL A 44 20.02 -12.90 8.18
CA VAL A 44 19.42 -11.64 8.66
C VAL A 44 17.91 -11.56 8.47
N CYS A 45 17.34 -12.30 7.50
CA CYS A 45 15.92 -12.30 7.17
C CYS A 45 15.32 -13.72 7.30
N ASP A 46 14.14 -13.83 7.90
CA ASP A 46 13.46 -15.13 7.99
C ASP A 46 12.75 -15.51 6.67
N THR A 47 12.37 -14.52 5.88
CA THR A 47 11.76 -14.74 4.56
C THR A 47 12.70 -14.29 3.44
N VAL A 48 13.21 -15.27 2.65
CA VAL A 48 14.09 -15.00 1.50
C VAL A 48 13.48 -15.65 0.27
N GLN A 49 13.28 -14.87 -0.80
CA GLN A 49 12.71 -15.35 -2.06
C GLN A 49 13.55 -14.89 -3.26
N GLU A 50 13.61 -15.73 -4.28
CA GLU A 50 14.24 -15.37 -5.55
C GLU A 50 13.28 -14.54 -6.40
N ALA A 51 13.76 -13.38 -6.86
CA ALA A 51 13.01 -12.50 -7.73
C ALA A 51 13.94 -11.84 -8.74
N ASP A 52 13.67 -12.07 -10.01
CA ASP A 52 14.34 -11.38 -11.11
C ASP A 52 14.00 -9.89 -11.15
N SER A 53 14.67 -9.14 -12.00
CA SER A 53 14.49 -7.69 -12.13
C SER A 53 13.04 -7.31 -12.42
N HIS A 54 12.34 -8.07 -13.29
CA HIS A 54 10.94 -7.81 -13.61
C HIS A 54 10.02 -7.97 -12.39
N LYS A 55 10.20 -9.04 -11.61
CA LYS A 55 9.44 -9.25 -10.37
C LYS A 55 9.73 -8.17 -9.33
N ARG A 56 11.01 -7.75 -9.18
CA ARG A 56 11.36 -6.67 -8.25
C ARG A 56 10.72 -5.33 -8.62
N GLU A 57 10.65 -5.00 -9.91
CA GLU A 57 9.93 -3.80 -10.37
C GLU A 57 8.45 -3.83 -9.98
N ARG A 58 7.78 -4.98 -10.13
CA ARG A 58 6.38 -5.14 -9.72
C ARG A 58 6.20 -5.08 -8.20
N LEU A 59 7.10 -5.71 -7.46
CA LEU A 59 7.12 -5.63 -6.00
C LEU A 59 7.32 -4.18 -5.52
N HIS A 60 8.24 -3.44 -6.15
CA HIS A 60 8.46 -2.03 -5.83
C HIS A 60 7.21 -1.18 -6.15
N LEU A 61 6.57 -1.40 -7.30
CA LEU A 61 5.33 -0.71 -7.65
C LEU A 61 4.22 -0.98 -6.62
N ALA A 62 4.05 -2.22 -6.19
CA ALA A 62 3.11 -2.57 -5.13
C ALA A 62 3.45 -1.86 -3.80
N ALA A 63 4.74 -1.78 -3.45
CA ALA A 63 5.20 -1.08 -2.25
C ALA A 63 4.92 0.43 -2.31
N VAL A 64 4.95 1.06 -3.49
CA VAL A 64 4.54 2.47 -3.66
C VAL A 64 3.10 2.67 -3.20
N PHE A 65 2.17 1.79 -3.59
CA PHE A 65 0.78 1.85 -3.14
C PHE A 65 0.66 1.57 -1.64
N ALA A 66 1.28 0.48 -1.15
CA ALA A 66 1.14 0.05 0.23
C ALA A 66 1.82 0.99 1.25
N ASN A 67 2.84 1.73 0.85
CA ASN A 67 3.61 2.60 1.74
C ASN A 67 3.53 4.07 1.34
N ASN A 68 4.03 4.45 0.15
CA ASN A 68 4.19 5.87 -0.20
C ASN A 68 2.85 6.58 -0.37
N PHE A 69 1.91 6.01 -1.14
CA PHE A 69 0.59 6.61 -1.32
C PHE A 69 -0.23 6.56 -0.04
N THR A 70 -0.13 5.48 0.72
CA THR A 70 -0.77 5.37 2.04
C THR A 70 -0.29 6.48 2.97
N ASN A 71 1.03 6.72 3.06
CA ASN A 71 1.57 7.82 3.87
C ASN A 71 1.11 9.19 3.35
N HIS A 72 1.01 9.37 2.03
CA HIS A 72 0.47 10.61 1.46
C HIS A 72 -1.01 10.82 1.82
N CYS A 73 -1.82 9.76 1.86
CA CYS A 73 -3.19 9.86 2.36
C CYS A 73 -3.24 10.33 3.82
N TYR A 74 -2.29 9.90 4.68
CA TYR A 74 -2.18 10.44 6.05
C TYR A 74 -1.86 11.94 6.04
N ARG A 75 -0.97 12.40 5.14
CA ARG A 75 -0.67 13.83 5.02
C ARG A 75 -1.89 14.65 4.56
N LEU A 76 -2.70 14.13 3.61
CA LEU A 76 -3.94 14.78 3.19
C LEU A 76 -4.96 14.86 4.33
N ALA A 77 -5.09 13.79 5.12
CA ALA A 77 -5.95 13.79 6.32
C ALA A 77 -5.46 14.80 7.36
N GLU A 78 -4.14 14.88 7.59
CA GLU A 78 -3.55 15.87 8.48
C GLU A 78 -3.88 17.31 8.04
N GLN A 79 -3.76 17.64 6.75
CA GLN A 79 -4.12 18.96 6.22
C GLN A 79 -5.59 19.32 6.45
N ILE A 80 -6.50 18.37 6.31
CA ILE A 80 -7.93 18.58 6.60
C ILE A 80 -8.14 18.89 8.09
N LEU A 81 -7.45 18.18 8.98
CA LEU A 81 -7.54 18.39 10.42
C LEU A 81 -6.91 19.73 10.85
N GLU A 82 -5.76 20.08 10.28
CA GLU A 82 -5.07 21.35 10.53
C GLU A 82 -5.98 22.55 10.22
N ALA A 83 -6.77 22.48 9.15
CA ALA A 83 -7.73 23.54 8.79
C ALA A 83 -8.82 23.77 9.85
N GLU A 84 -9.13 22.73 10.64
CA GLU A 84 -10.12 22.77 11.73
C GLU A 84 -9.48 22.87 13.13
N ASN A 85 -8.14 23.09 13.21
CA ASN A 85 -7.37 23.13 14.46
C ASN A 85 -7.46 21.82 15.27
N LEU A 86 -7.53 20.67 14.60
CA LEU A 86 -7.57 19.35 15.22
C LEU A 86 -6.20 18.65 15.12
N ASP A 87 -5.80 17.96 16.19
CA ASP A 87 -4.53 17.20 16.22
C ASP A 87 -4.66 15.91 15.42
N PHE A 88 -3.73 15.68 14.50
CA PHE A 88 -3.63 14.43 13.71
C PHE A 88 -3.52 13.16 14.59
N LYS A 89 -3.01 13.30 15.83
CA LYS A 89 -2.92 12.18 16.78
C LYS A 89 -4.27 11.53 17.08
N LEU A 90 -5.37 12.23 16.91
CA LEU A 90 -6.73 11.69 17.05
C LEU A 90 -7.00 10.53 16.08
N PHE A 91 -6.26 10.49 14.95
CA PHE A 91 -6.42 9.48 13.89
C PHE A 91 -5.49 8.27 14.05
N LEU A 92 -4.50 8.31 14.97
CA LEU A 92 -3.57 7.19 15.17
C LEU A 92 -4.27 5.85 15.47
N PRO A 93 -5.33 5.79 16.31
CA PRO A 93 -6.06 4.53 16.53
C PRO A 93 -6.75 4.01 15.27
N LEU A 94 -7.33 4.90 14.45
CA LEU A 94 -7.97 4.54 13.18
C LEU A 94 -6.96 4.01 12.17
N ILE A 95 -5.80 4.63 12.08
CA ILE A 95 -4.69 4.20 11.21
C ILE A 95 -4.21 2.80 11.62
N ALA A 96 -4.00 2.59 12.92
CA ALA A 96 -3.58 1.29 13.46
C ALA A 96 -4.62 0.20 13.16
N GLU A 97 -5.91 0.48 13.37
CA GLU A 97 -6.99 -0.46 13.07
C GLU A 97 -7.04 -0.83 11.57
N THR A 98 -6.86 0.15 10.68
CA THR A 98 -6.83 -0.09 9.23
C THR A 98 -5.67 -1.01 8.85
N ALA A 99 -4.48 -0.80 9.42
CA ALA A 99 -3.32 -1.65 9.19
C ALA A 99 -3.48 -3.05 9.82
N ASN A 100 -4.13 -3.16 10.98
CA ASN A 100 -4.36 -4.44 11.64
C ASN A 100 -5.37 -5.32 10.87
N LYS A 101 -6.41 -4.73 10.30
CA LYS A 101 -7.41 -5.47 9.50
C LYS A 101 -6.78 -6.24 8.35
N VAL A 102 -5.87 -5.64 7.60
CA VAL A 102 -5.24 -6.31 6.44
C VAL A 102 -4.24 -7.41 6.84
N GLN A 103 -3.94 -7.57 8.13
CA GLN A 103 -3.16 -8.72 8.62
C GLN A 103 -4.01 -9.98 8.78
N THR A 104 -5.32 -9.85 8.89
CA THR A 104 -6.23 -10.97 9.19
C THR A 104 -7.29 -11.20 8.12
N MET A 105 -7.48 -10.26 7.20
CA MET A 105 -8.43 -10.37 6.09
C MET A 105 -7.87 -9.75 4.81
N GLN A 106 -8.43 -10.11 3.68
CA GLN A 106 -8.01 -9.53 2.40
C GLN A 106 -8.34 -8.02 2.36
N PRO A 107 -7.49 -7.18 1.72
CA PRO A 107 -7.74 -5.74 1.60
C PRO A 107 -9.13 -5.40 1.06
N LYS A 108 -9.62 -6.19 0.10
CA LYS A 108 -10.97 -6.02 -0.45
C LYS A 108 -12.06 -6.21 0.61
N ASP A 109 -11.93 -7.21 1.48
CA ASP A 109 -12.91 -7.50 2.53
C ASP A 109 -12.81 -6.51 3.70
N ALA A 110 -11.63 -5.90 3.89
CA ALA A 110 -11.39 -4.87 4.91
C ALA A 110 -11.97 -3.51 4.53
N GLN A 111 -12.26 -3.26 3.25
CA GLN A 111 -12.71 -1.96 2.75
C GLN A 111 -14.12 -1.64 3.23
N THR A 112 -14.29 -0.43 3.74
CA THR A 112 -15.57 0.12 4.21
C THR A 112 -15.81 1.53 3.65
N GLY A 113 -16.96 2.10 3.96
CA GLY A 113 -17.23 3.51 3.65
C GLY A 113 -18.29 3.71 2.56
N PRO A 114 -18.59 4.99 2.24
CA PRO A 114 -19.66 5.36 1.31
C PRO A 114 -19.35 4.94 -0.15
N MET A 115 -18.08 4.84 -0.52
CA MET A 115 -17.64 4.48 -1.87
C MET A 115 -18.03 3.05 -2.24
N VAL A 116 -17.93 2.11 -1.30
CA VAL A 116 -18.35 0.71 -1.50
C VAL A 116 -19.83 0.61 -1.90
N ARG A 117 -20.68 1.43 -1.26
CA ARG A 117 -22.13 1.46 -1.50
C ARG A 117 -22.55 2.48 -2.55
N TYR A 118 -21.57 3.21 -3.11
CA TYR A 118 -21.79 4.33 -4.04
C TYR A 118 -22.78 5.39 -3.52
N ASP A 119 -22.59 5.80 -2.28
CA ASP A 119 -23.43 6.86 -1.68
C ASP A 119 -23.02 8.24 -2.24
N VAL A 120 -23.57 8.56 -3.39
CA VAL A 120 -23.26 9.79 -4.16
C VAL A 120 -23.54 11.05 -3.35
N ASN A 121 -24.54 11.05 -2.48
CA ASN A 121 -24.88 12.22 -1.67
C ASN A 121 -23.76 12.52 -0.66
N VAL A 122 -23.30 11.49 0.04
CA VAL A 122 -22.19 11.61 0.98
C VAL A 122 -20.91 11.98 0.26
N MET A 123 -20.59 11.33 -0.87
CA MET A 123 -19.40 11.60 -1.66
C MET A 123 -19.36 13.05 -2.16
N ASN A 124 -20.46 13.57 -2.73
CA ASN A 124 -20.56 14.95 -3.19
C ASN A 124 -20.42 15.95 -2.03
N LYS A 125 -21.05 15.68 -0.89
CA LYS A 125 -20.90 16.52 0.29
C LYS A 125 -19.43 16.58 0.74
N GLN A 126 -18.74 15.46 0.80
CA GLN A 126 -17.32 15.40 1.18
C GLN A 126 -16.41 16.12 0.17
N MET A 127 -16.62 15.93 -1.14
CA MET A 127 -15.87 16.64 -2.19
C MET A 127 -16.06 18.15 -2.11
N ASN A 128 -17.28 18.62 -1.80
CA ASN A 128 -17.57 20.05 -1.68
C ASN A 128 -16.92 20.71 -0.44
N MET A 129 -16.49 19.92 0.55
CA MET A 129 -15.73 20.43 1.70
C MET A 129 -14.24 20.64 1.35
N LEU A 130 -13.74 20.02 0.28
CA LEU A 130 -12.36 20.16 -0.14
C LEU A 130 -12.18 21.44 -0.95
N THR A 131 -11.29 22.31 -0.48
CA THR A 131 -10.96 23.58 -1.18
C THR A 131 -9.83 23.43 -2.17
N ASP A 132 -8.90 22.50 -1.94
CA ASP A 132 -7.79 22.19 -2.84
C ASP A 132 -8.26 21.30 -4.00
N GLU A 133 -8.08 21.79 -5.24
CA GLU A 133 -8.53 21.09 -6.45
C GLU A 133 -7.81 19.75 -6.68
N ARG A 134 -6.52 19.68 -6.34
CA ARG A 134 -5.74 18.43 -6.46
C ARG A 134 -6.21 17.39 -5.45
N MET A 135 -6.52 17.80 -4.24
CA MET A 135 -7.07 16.90 -3.21
C MET A 135 -8.45 16.38 -3.63
N ARG A 136 -9.28 17.25 -4.23
CA ARG A 136 -10.59 16.88 -4.78
C ARG A 136 -10.48 15.84 -5.89
N GLU A 137 -9.51 16.02 -6.79
CA GLU A 137 -9.25 15.07 -7.88
C GLU A 137 -8.75 13.71 -7.35
N ILE A 138 -7.84 13.71 -6.38
CA ILE A 138 -7.40 12.48 -5.69
C ILE A 138 -8.58 11.77 -5.04
N TYR A 139 -9.43 12.50 -4.32
CA TYR A 139 -10.64 11.95 -3.71
C TYR A 139 -11.55 11.28 -4.76
N ARG A 140 -11.83 11.99 -5.86
CA ARG A 140 -12.68 11.48 -6.96
C ARG A 140 -12.12 10.18 -7.54
N LEU A 141 -10.84 10.16 -7.93
CA LEU A 141 -10.19 8.98 -8.52
C LEU A 141 -10.17 7.79 -7.57
N MET A 142 -9.88 8.00 -6.29
CA MET A 142 -9.90 6.94 -5.29
C MET A 142 -11.32 6.42 -5.04
N ALA A 143 -12.30 7.30 -4.98
CA ALA A 143 -13.71 6.92 -4.79
C ALA A 143 -14.22 6.06 -5.95
N GLU A 144 -13.92 6.46 -7.20
CA GLU A 144 -14.24 5.72 -8.41
C GLU A 144 -13.54 4.35 -8.44
N SER A 145 -12.25 4.31 -8.11
CA SER A 145 -11.47 3.07 -8.05
C SER A 145 -12.03 2.09 -7.01
N ILE A 146 -12.32 2.56 -5.79
CA ILE A 146 -12.94 1.73 -4.75
C ILE A 146 -14.28 1.19 -5.25
N HIS A 147 -15.16 2.05 -5.78
CA HIS A 147 -16.47 1.60 -6.26
C HIS A 147 -16.35 0.54 -7.36
N ALA A 148 -15.43 0.71 -8.30
CA ALA A 148 -15.22 -0.24 -9.40
C ALA A 148 -14.90 -1.66 -8.92
N ASP A 149 -14.16 -1.81 -7.80
CA ASP A 149 -13.84 -3.11 -7.20
C ASP A 149 -15.06 -3.87 -6.66
N TYR A 150 -16.17 -3.15 -6.38
CA TYR A 150 -17.39 -3.72 -5.80
C TYR A 150 -18.56 -3.75 -6.79
N THR A 151 -18.39 -3.18 -7.99
CA THR A 151 -19.38 -3.29 -9.05
C THR A 151 -19.21 -4.63 -9.77
N PRO A 152 -20.25 -5.46 -9.88
CA PRO A 152 -20.17 -6.69 -10.65
C PRO A 152 -19.74 -6.39 -12.10
N THR A 153 -18.67 -7.02 -12.56
CA THR A 153 -18.31 -6.96 -13.98
C THR A 153 -19.50 -7.48 -14.80
N PRO A 154 -20.00 -6.76 -15.81
CA PRO A 154 -21.03 -7.29 -16.69
C PRO A 154 -20.55 -8.63 -17.26
N THR A 155 -21.18 -9.73 -16.87
CA THR A 155 -20.95 -11.01 -17.54
C THR A 155 -21.38 -10.83 -18.98
N ASN A 156 -20.43 -10.81 -19.90
CA ASN A 156 -20.73 -10.92 -21.33
C ASN A 156 -21.43 -12.26 -21.57
N SER A 157 -22.75 -12.27 -21.41
CA SER A 157 -23.59 -13.35 -21.87
C SER A 157 -23.68 -13.23 -23.37
N THR A 158 -22.62 -13.59 -24.08
CA THR A 158 -22.68 -13.86 -25.51
C THR A 158 -22.69 -15.37 -25.67
N ASN A 159 -23.84 -15.96 -25.39
CA ASN A 159 -24.21 -17.26 -25.91
C ASN A 159 -25.50 -17.06 -26.67
N LEU A 160 -25.42 -16.97 -28.00
CA LEU A 160 -26.38 -17.41 -28.95
C LEU A 160 -25.65 -17.91 -30.21
#